data_389089fe5318d5a77baa9ba3a3fe684f
#
_entry.id   389089fe5318d5a77baa9ba3a3fe684f
#
_cell.length_a   1.000
_cell.length_b   1.000
_cell.length_c   1.000
_cell.angle_alpha   90.00
_cell.angle_beta   90.00
_cell.angle_gamma   90.00
#
_symmetry.space_group_name_H-M   'P 1'
#
loop_
_entity.id
_entity.type
_entity.pdbx_description
1 polymer ?
#
loop_
_entity_poly.entity_id
_entity_poly.type
_entity_poly.pdbx_seq_one_letter_code
_entity_poly.pdbx_strand_id
1 'polypeptide(L)'
;KNQNREDIEIAAFTYQDAKYIRREIQVNNEDIYFLYIYLNIYSKDIKELEYSLNKIEGILQSKGMQVRRAFFRQEQTFKACLPLMENNKEIKEIAKRNVLTSSLVCTYPFISSSIFDEEGIFIGTNIYNNSLVFIDRYNTNKYKNANICIFGSSGAGKSFYVKLLIIRFRILGIEQYIIDPDREYSKLCKNLNGTLLKIGPGSNTYINIFDIRQESLEDNEQGYLATKIPKLIGFFNLIFGKINEEEKAILEEKIIELYKQKNITFDDKSLYKNETDKITIKPIFKNTRDMPKLEDFYNLLGKDEKTKIFKTKLIPFVKGSLKFFNEYTNVKINNKIIVADIYELGEENIKYGMYLFTELFWDKIKKDRKIKKAIYLDEIWRLIGVTSNKEVASFIYKIFKTIRKYGGSGVAITQDIYDLFSLENGAYGKSILNNSEIKTFFSLEEDNIKLLGEYTNLSEKEKIEIRSLKRGECLMFVADNHILTKIECSKDEKNLIE
;
A
#
# COMPACT_ATOMS: atom_id res chain seq x y z
N LYS A 1 -52.10 43.97 -26.44
CA LYS A 1 -50.98 43.67 -27.41
C LYS A 1 -49.75 43.02 -26.73
N ASN A 2 -49.47 43.29 -25.45
CA ASN A 2 -48.30 42.68 -24.76
C ASN A 2 -48.60 41.24 -24.33
N GLN A 3 -49.77 40.90 -23.83
CA GLN A 3 -50.15 39.53 -23.49
C GLN A 3 -50.01 38.56 -24.67
N ASN A 4 -50.41 38.96 -25.89
CA ASN A 4 -50.24 38.12 -27.09
C ASN A 4 -48.79 37.85 -27.49
N ARG A 5 -47.81 38.69 -27.09
CA ARG A 5 -46.42 38.47 -27.39
C ARG A 5 -45.80 37.47 -26.41
N GLU A 6 -46.08 37.59 -25.13
CA GLU A 6 -45.60 36.64 -24.12
C GLU A 6 -46.15 35.22 -24.36
N ASP A 7 -47.44 35.11 -24.75
CA ASP A 7 -48.07 33.81 -25.05
C ASP A 7 -47.41 33.16 -26.29
N ILE A 8 -47.06 33.96 -27.31
CA ILE A 8 -46.37 33.47 -28.50
C ILE A 8 -44.93 33.02 -28.18
N GLU A 9 -44.19 33.76 -27.35
CA GLU A 9 -42.83 33.36 -26.92
C GLU A 9 -42.88 32.08 -26.06
N ILE A 10 -43.79 31.96 -25.14
CA ILE A 10 -44.00 30.74 -24.33
C ILE A 10 -44.34 29.54 -25.23
N ALA A 11 -45.23 29.72 -26.19
CA ALA A 11 -45.58 28.68 -27.16
C ALA A 11 -44.38 28.25 -28.02
N ALA A 12 -43.54 29.21 -28.43
CA ALA A 12 -42.32 28.92 -29.21
C ALA A 12 -41.29 28.12 -28.39
N PHE A 13 -41.06 28.48 -27.12
CA PHE A 13 -40.20 27.71 -26.22
C PHE A 13 -40.74 26.30 -25.97
N THR A 14 -42.05 26.18 -25.66
CA THR A 14 -42.67 24.88 -25.46
C THR A 14 -42.57 23.97 -26.69
N TYR A 15 -42.70 24.54 -27.90
CA TYR A 15 -42.51 23.80 -29.13
C TYR A 15 -41.05 23.32 -29.30
N GLN A 16 -40.06 24.17 -29.02
CA GLN A 16 -38.64 23.79 -29.07
C GLN A 16 -38.33 22.68 -28.07
N ASP A 17 -38.81 22.77 -26.84
CA ASP A 17 -38.65 21.75 -25.83
C ASP A 17 -39.28 20.41 -26.22
N ALA A 18 -40.49 20.44 -26.78
CA ALA A 18 -41.15 19.24 -27.27
C ALA A 18 -40.40 18.60 -28.45
N LYS A 19 -39.82 19.42 -29.35
CA LYS A 19 -39.00 18.96 -30.46
C LYS A 19 -37.69 18.35 -29.99
N TYR A 20 -37.06 18.95 -28.98
CA TYR A 20 -35.85 18.40 -28.31
C TYR A 20 -36.13 17.04 -27.71
N ILE A 21 -37.15 16.93 -26.84
CA ILE A 21 -37.53 15.68 -26.18
C ILE A 21 -37.82 14.59 -27.23
N ARG A 22 -38.58 14.93 -28.29
CA ARG A 22 -38.88 13.98 -29.37
C ARG A 22 -37.62 13.48 -30.07
N ARG A 23 -36.64 14.36 -30.29
CA ARG A 23 -35.36 13.98 -30.88
C ARG A 23 -34.57 13.04 -29.98
N GLU A 24 -34.49 13.34 -28.68
CA GLU A 24 -33.79 12.50 -27.72
C GLU A 24 -34.38 11.07 -27.67
N ILE A 25 -35.70 10.97 -27.67
CA ILE A 25 -36.38 9.66 -27.69
C ILE A 25 -36.11 8.90 -28.99
N GLN A 26 -36.19 9.59 -30.15
CA GLN A 26 -36.09 8.92 -31.44
C GLN A 26 -34.66 8.60 -31.89
N VAL A 27 -33.68 9.44 -31.53
CA VAL A 27 -32.29 9.33 -31.99
C VAL A 27 -31.37 8.74 -30.95
N ASN A 28 -31.54 9.12 -29.68
CA ASN A 28 -30.65 8.76 -28.60
C ASN A 28 -31.18 7.64 -27.70
N ASN A 29 -32.29 6.99 -28.06
CA ASN A 29 -32.93 5.90 -27.30
C ASN A 29 -33.25 6.28 -25.84
N GLU A 30 -33.61 7.53 -25.60
CA GLU A 30 -34.06 7.99 -24.29
C GLU A 30 -35.53 7.64 -24.08
N ASP A 31 -35.90 7.25 -22.84
CA ASP A 31 -37.27 7.06 -22.40
C ASP A 31 -37.73 8.20 -21.47
N ILE A 32 -39.04 8.40 -21.35
CA ILE A 32 -39.64 9.37 -20.41
C ILE A 32 -40.11 8.65 -19.16
N TYR A 33 -39.64 9.14 -18.02
CA TYR A 33 -40.07 8.66 -16.69
C TYR A 33 -40.75 9.75 -15.92
N PHE A 34 -41.56 9.32 -14.95
CA PHE A 34 -42.20 10.22 -13.97
C PHE A 34 -41.43 10.10 -12.65
N LEU A 35 -40.71 11.14 -12.27
CA LEU A 35 -39.95 11.22 -11.02
C LEU A 35 -40.81 11.91 -9.95
N TYR A 36 -40.86 11.32 -8.74
CA TYR A 36 -41.51 11.86 -7.55
C TYR A 36 -40.49 11.86 -6.41
N ILE A 37 -40.33 12.99 -5.72
CA ILE A 37 -39.42 13.10 -4.57
C ILE A 37 -40.25 13.58 -3.39
N TYR A 38 -40.28 12.79 -2.32
CA TYR A 38 -40.92 13.11 -1.07
C TYR A 38 -39.87 13.15 0.04
N LEU A 39 -39.95 14.16 0.92
CA LEU A 39 -39.06 14.33 2.05
C LEU A 39 -39.87 14.38 3.35
N ASN A 40 -39.55 13.50 4.30
CA ASN A 40 -40.07 13.53 5.65
C ASN A 40 -39.04 14.09 6.61
N ILE A 41 -39.42 15.10 7.38
CA ILE A 41 -38.59 15.71 8.40
C ILE A 41 -39.27 15.48 9.75
N TYR A 42 -38.49 15.01 10.72
CA TYR A 42 -38.95 14.65 12.06
C TYR A 42 -38.25 15.53 13.08
N SER A 43 -39.02 16.01 14.08
CA SER A 43 -38.48 16.62 15.28
C SER A 43 -39.38 16.36 16.47
N LYS A 44 -38.83 16.48 17.67
CA LYS A 44 -39.58 16.37 18.93
C LYS A 44 -40.28 17.68 19.31
N ASP A 45 -39.78 18.80 18.79
CA ASP A 45 -40.31 20.15 19.06
C ASP A 45 -40.76 20.85 17.78
N ILE A 46 -41.86 21.58 17.84
CA ILE A 46 -42.45 22.28 16.68
C ILE A 46 -41.50 23.39 16.18
N LYS A 47 -40.83 24.11 17.08
CA LYS A 47 -39.90 25.19 16.70
C LYS A 47 -38.70 24.65 15.97
N GLU A 48 -38.14 23.53 16.44
CA GLU A 48 -37.05 22.84 15.82
C GLU A 48 -37.43 22.26 14.44
N LEU A 49 -38.66 21.74 14.33
CA LEU A 49 -39.22 21.27 13.07
C LEU A 49 -39.32 22.41 12.04
N GLU A 50 -39.87 23.56 12.42
CA GLU A 50 -39.99 24.73 11.54
C GLU A 50 -38.62 25.25 11.10
N TYR A 51 -37.66 25.30 12.03
CA TYR A 51 -36.28 25.68 11.70
C TYR A 51 -35.67 24.73 10.67
N SER A 52 -35.81 23.41 10.88
CA SER A 52 -35.28 22.36 9.97
C SER A 52 -35.97 22.41 8.60
N LEU A 53 -37.26 22.62 8.56
CA LEU A 53 -38.03 22.80 7.32
C LEU A 53 -37.51 24.01 6.52
N ASN A 54 -37.39 25.17 7.16
CA ASN A 54 -36.91 26.39 6.51
C ASN A 54 -35.49 26.23 5.99
N LYS A 55 -34.61 25.56 6.77
CA LYS A 55 -33.22 25.28 6.38
C LYS A 55 -33.14 24.38 5.16
N ILE A 56 -33.88 23.26 5.14
CA ILE A 56 -33.91 22.32 4.02
C ILE A 56 -34.53 22.98 2.79
N GLU A 57 -35.61 23.70 2.93
CA GLU A 57 -36.26 24.44 1.85
C GLU A 57 -35.27 25.44 1.21
N GLY A 58 -34.54 26.22 2.03
CA GLY A 58 -33.52 27.14 1.56
C GLY A 58 -32.36 26.46 0.82
N ILE A 59 -31.90 25.30 1.32
CA ILE A 59 -30.88 24.53 0.66
C ILE A 59 -31.34 24.04 -0.72
N LEU A 60 -32.53 23.47 -0.80
CA LEU A 60 -33.08 22.94 -2.06
C LEU A 60 -33.35 24.05 -3.07
N GLN A 61 -33.91 25.18 -2.62
CA GLN A 61 -34.12 26.37 -3.47
C GLN A 61 -32.80 26.94 -4.01
N SER A 62 -31.73 26.97 -3.18
CA SER A 62 -30.39 27.40 -3.64
C SER A 62 -29.81 26.50 -4.73
N LYS A 63 -30.27 25.25 -4.85
CA LYS A 63 -29.93 24.29 -5.89
C LYS A 63 -30.93 24.28 -7.07
N GLY A 64 -31.84 25.26 -7.14
CA GLY A 64 -32.84 25.39 -8.22
C GLY A 64 -34.02 24.45 -8.10
N MET A 65 -34.19 23.75 -6.95
CA MET A 65 -35.33 22.86 -6.72
C MET A 65 -36.49 23.60 -6.11
N GLN A 66 -37.67 23.55 -6.74
CA GLN A 66 -38.91 24.08 -6.17
C GLN A 66 -39.49 23.07 -5.18
N VAL A 67 -39.62 23.47 -3.93
CA VAL A 67 -40.18 22.65 -2.84
C VAL A 67 -41.57 23.14 -2.51
N ARG A 68 -42.48 22.22 -2.24
CA ARG A 68 -43.85 22.51 -1.76
C ARG A 68 -44.12 21.75 -0.48
N ARG A 69 -44.59 22.45 0.56
CA ARG A 69 -45.00 21.82 1.81
C ARG A 69 -46.36 21.11 1.62
N ALA A 70 -46.47 19.91 2.17
CA ALA A 70 -47.68 19.11 2.07
C ALA A 70 -48.76 19.53 3.13
N PHE A 71 -49.15 20.79 3.13
CA PHE A 71 -50.18 21.27 4.05
C PHE A 71 -51.49 20.48 3.86
N PHE A 72 -52.06 20.02 4.99
CA PHE A 72 -53.27 19.19 5.07
C PHE A 72 -53.17 17.84 4.32
N ARG A 73 -51.96 17.43 3.91
CA ARG A 73 -51.68 16.16 3.23
C ARG A 73 -50.46 15.44 3.84
N GLN A 74 -50.14 15.75 5.09
CA GLN A 74 -48.98 15.20 5.78
C GLN A 74 -49.06 13.67 5.90
N GLU A 75 -50.23 13.14 6.26
CA GLU A 75 -50.44 11.70 6.37
C GLU A 75 -50.22 10.95 5.05
N GLN A 76 -50.79 11.49 3.97
CA GLN A 76 -50.63 10.88 2.64
C GLN A 76 -49.20 10.91 2.17
N THR A 77 -48.48 12.04 2.41
CA THR A 77 -47.05 12.15 2.05
C THR A 77 -46.21 11.23 2.91
N PHE A 78 -46.50 11.09 4.19
CA PHE A 78 -45.82 10.15 5.07
C PHE A 78 -46.00 8.71 4.58
N LYS A 79 -47.23 8.29 4.24
CA LYS A 79 -47.48 6.95 3.66
C LYS A 79 -46.76 6.74 2.35
N ALA A 80 -46.62 7.75 1.49
CA ALA A 80 -45.88 7.68 0.24
C ALA A 80 -44.36 7.51 0.44
N CYS A 81 -43.82 7.92 1.60
CA CYS A 81 -42.41 7.70 1.96
C CYS A 81 -42.15 6.30 2.56
N LEU A 82 -43.20 5.55 2.92
CA LEU A 82 -43.06 4.19 3.43
C LEU A 82 -42.90 3.20 2.25
N PRO A 83 -42.23 2.05 2.44
CA PRO A 83 -42.02 1.06 1.39
C PRO A 83 -43.27 0.23 1.08
N LEU A 84 -44.47 0.87 1.13
CA LEU A 84 -45.78 0.25 0.91
C LEU A 84 -46.24 0.40 -0.55
N MET A 85 -45.50 1.12 -1.39
CA MET A 85 -45.88 1.47 -2.75
C MET A 85 -47.23 2.21 -2.85
N GLU A 86 -47.72 2.74 -1.74
CA GLU A 86 -48.98 3.51 -1.66
C GLU A 86 -48.67 4.96 -2.04
N ASN A 87 -49.27 5.44 -3.11
CA ASN A 87 -49.04 6.80 -3.60
C ASN A 87 -50.38 7.46 -3.98
N ASN A 88 -50.83 8.38 -3.12
CA ASN A 88 -52.10 9.08 -3.32
C ASN A 88 -52.05 9.92 -4.61
N LYS A 89 -53.15 9.88 -5.40
CA LYS A 89 -53.24 10.55 -6.70
C LYS A 89 -53.02 12.07 -6.62
N GLU A 90 -53.54 12.73 -5.59
CA GLU A 90 -53.40 14.19 -5.45
C GLU A 90 -51.94 14.61 -5.20
N ILE A 91 -51.20 13.87 -4.39
CA ILE A 91 -49.79 14.15 -4.12
C ILE A 91 -48.95 13.83 -5.37
N LYS A 92 -49.30 12.76 -6.06
CA LYS A 92 -48.64 12.32 -7.28
C LYS A 92 -48.70 13.40 -8.36
N GLU A 93 -49.86 13.99 -8.59
CA GLU A 93 -50.01 15.05 -9.60
C GLU A 93 -49.21 16.33 -9.26
N ILE A 94 -49.07 16.66 -7.97
CA ILE A 94 -48.33 17.83 -7.51
C ILE A 94 -46.81 17.61 -7.58
N ALA A 95 -46.33 16.41 -7.24
CA ALA A 95 -44.90 16.07 -7.17
C ALA A 95 -44.31 15.60 -8.51
N LYS A 96 -45.13 15.25 -9.48
CA LYS A 96 -44.76 14.71 -10.77
C LYS A 96 -43.78 15.60 -11.54
N ARG A 97 -42.69 15.00 -11.99
CA ARG A 97 -41.73 15.62 -12.92
C ARG A 97 -41.44 14.64 -14.04
N ASN A 98 -41.42 15.13 -15.27
CA ASN A 98 -41.00 14.35 -16.43
C ASN A 98 -39.47 14.46 -16.54
N VAL A 99 -38.80 13.32 -16.62
CA VAL A 99 -37.37 13.23 -16.76
C VAL A 99 -37.01 12.21 -17.85
N LEU A 100 -35.94 12.47 -18.57
CA LEU A 100 -35.37 11.51 -19.53
C LEU A 100 -34.48 10.50 -18.79
N THR A 101 -34.15 9.38 -19.46
CA THR A 101 -33.30 8.33 -18.91
C THR A 101 -31.98 8.89 -18.38
N SER A 102 -31.31 9.72 -19.15
CA SER A 102 -30.04 10.38 -18.76
C SER A 102 -30.19 11.22 -17.49
N SER A 103 -31.28 11.97 -17.36
CA SER A 103 -31.58 12.77 -16.15
C SER A 103 -31.95 11.89 -14.97
N LEU A 104 -32.66 10.78 -15.20
CA LEU A 104 -33.04 9.84 -14.15
C LEU A 104 -31.80 9.13 -13.58
N VAL A 105 -30.87 8.74 -14.41
CA VAL A 105 -29.58 8.12 -13.98
C VAL A 105 -28.80 9.05 -13.06
N CYS A 106 -28.84 10.37 -13.29
CA CYS A 106 -28.20 11.34 -12.41
C CYS A 106 -28.84 11.45 -11.03
N THR A 107 -30.07 10.94 -10.81
CA THR A 107 -30.72 10.91 -9.50
C THR A 107 -30.35 9.69 -8.67
N TYR A 108 -29.57 8.74 -9.22
CA TYR A 108 -29.13 7.55 -8.50
C TYR A 108 -28.21 7.93 -7.35
N PRO A 109 -28.62 7.68 -6.08
CA PRO A 109 -27.91 8.20 -4.91
C PRO A 109 -26.66 7.37 -4.54
N PHE A 110 -26.50 6.17 -5.11
CA PHE A 110 -25.46 5.23 -4.73
C PHE A 110 -24.24 5.32 -5.66
N ILE A 111 -23.81 6.55 -5.98
CA ILE A 111 -22.68 6.82 -6.87
C ILE A 111 -21.33 6.95 -6.16
N SER A 112 -21.33 6.98 -4.83
CA SER A 112 -20.11 7.05 -4.03
C SER A 112 -20.14 6.00 -2.92
N SER A 113 -19.02 5.35 -2.71
CA SER A 113 -18.79 4.46 -1.59
C SER A 113 -18.22 5.24 -0.41
N SER A 114 -18.46 4.77 0.80
CA SER A 114 -17.78 5.23 2.02
C SER A 114 -17.07 4.05 2.67
N ILE A 115 -15.88 4.30 3.22
CA ILE A 115 -15.09 3.29 3.93
C ILE A 115 -14.87 3.81 5.34
N PHE A 116 -15.51 3.16 6.31
CA PHE A 116 -15.41 3.52 7.70
C PHE A 116 -15.25 2.26 8.55
N ASP A 117 -14.03 2.02 9.02
CA ASP A 117 -13.70 0.95 9.96
C ASP A 117 -13.54 1.57 11.34
N GLU A 118 -14.35 1.16 12.32
CA GLU A 118 -14.40 1.78 13.66
C GLU A 118 -13.04 1.77 14.39
N GLU A 119 -12.25 0.70 14.22
CA GLU A 119 -10.90 0.58 14.80
C GLU A 119 -9.79 0.99 13.82
N GLY A 120 -10.16 1.58 12.68
CA GLY A 120 -9.25 1.96 11.61
C GLY A 120 -8.45 3.24 11.91
N ILE A 121 -7.39 3.45 11.14
CA ILE A 121 -6.71 4.74 11.10
C ILE A 121 -7.43 5.68 10.14
N PHE A 122 -7.51 6.94 10.50
CA PHE A 122 -7.98 7.99 9.60
C PHE A 122 -7.01 8.12 8.41
N ILE A 123 -7.52 8.16 7.20
CA ILE A 123 -6.72 8.35 5.98
C ILE A 123 -6.92 9.76 5.44
N GLY A 124 -8.16 10.22 5.34
CA GLY A 124 -8.52 11.48 4.74
C GLY A 124 -10.02 11.56 4.47
N THR A 125 -10.41 12.35 3.49
CA THR A 125 -11.81 12.56 3.10
C THR A 125 -12.06 12.09 1.68
N ASN A 126 -13.22 11.49 1.45
CA ASN A 126 -13.70 11.14 0.12
C ASN A 126 -13.99 12.42 -0.67
N ILE A 127 -13.39 12.57 -1.85
CA ILE A 127 -13.50 13.77 -2.68
C ILE A 127 -14.93 14.01 -3.16
N TYR A 128 -15.73 12.96 -3.39
CA TYR A 128 -17.08 13.09 -3.92
C TYR A 128 -18.12 13.49 -2.87
N ASN A 129 -18.06 12.91 -1.68
CA ASN A 129 -19.12 13.08 -0.68
C ASN A 129 -18.65 13.64 0.67
N ASN A 130 -17.35 13.98 0.78
CA ASN A 130 -16.70 14.47 1.99
C ASN A 130 -16.83 13.53 3.21
N SER A 131 -17.15 12.24 3.00
CA SER A 131 -17.16 11.28 4.10
C SER A 131 -15.72 11.00 4.57
N LEU A 132 -15.57 10.73 5.85
CA LEU A 132 -14.29 10.36 6.45
C LEU A 132 -13.92 8.94 6.02
N VAL A 133 -12.65 8.74 5.71
CA VAL A 133 -12.08 7.45 5.31
C VAL A 133 -11.26 6.91 6.46
N PHE A 134 -11.73 5.82 7.07
CA PHE A 134 -11.05 5.07 8.12
C PHE A 134 -10.82 3.63 7.65
N ILE A 135 -9.61 3.11 7.80
CA ILE A 135 -9.25 1.77 7.35
C ILE A 135 -8.50 1.02 8.45
N ASP A 136 -9.03 -0.12 8.91
CA ASP A 136 -8.29 -1.11 9.69
C ASP A 136 -7.82 -2.26 8.80
N ARG A 137 -6.69 -2.09 8.16
CA ARG A 137 -6.13 -3.09 7.25
C ARG A 137 -5.77 -4.43 7.91
N TYR A 138 -5.65 -4.47 9.25
CA TYR A 138 -5.37 -5.69 9.99
C TYR A 138 -6.64 -6.46 10.41
N ASN A 139 -7.82 -5.96 10.05
CA ASN A 139 -9.08 -6.66 10.27
C ASN A 139 -9.23 -7.84 9.29
N THR A 140 -8.88 -9.03 9.74
CA THR A 140 -8.90 -10.26 8.92
C THR A 140 -10.30 -10.73 8.55
N ASN A 141 -11.34 -10.23 9.20
CA ASN A 141 -12.74 -10.51 8.85
C ASN A 141 -13.17 -9.73 7.61
N LYS A 142 -12.55 -8.57 7.37
CA LYS A 142 -12.90 -7.67 6.27
C LYS A 142 -11.91 -7.75 5.11
N TYR A 143 -10.62 -7.88 5.41
CA TYR A 143 -9.54 -7.85 4.42
C TYR A 143 -8.77 -9.17 4.37
N LYS A 144 -8.49 -9.66 3.16
CA LYS A 144 -7.73 -10.92 2.96
C LYS A 144 -6.31 -10.83 3.48
N ASN A 145 -5.69 -9.65 3.41
CA ASN A 145 -4.37 -9.36 3.96
C ASN A 145 -4.22 -7.86 4.22
N ALA A 146 -3.18 -7.47 4.96
CA ALA A 146 -2.89 -6.08 5.30
C ALA A 146 -1.89 -5.39 4.35
N ASN A 147 -1.50 -6.03 3.24
CA ASN A 147 -0.49 -5.48 2.34
C ASN A 147 -1.03 -4.29 1.54
N ILE A 148 -0.13 -3.37 1.23
CA ILE A 148 -0.43 -2.16 0.45
C ILE A 148 0.58 -2.04 -0.70
N CYS A 149 0.09 -1.65 -1.88
CA CYS A 149 0.91 -1.10 -2.97
C CYS A 149 0.60 0.38 -3.14
N ILE A 150 1.64 1.21 -3.24
CA ILE A 150 1.54 2.67 -3.38
C ILE A 150 2.29 3.09 -4.65
N PHE A 151 1.55 3.67 -5.60
CA PHE A 151 2.05 4.11 -6.89
C PHE A 151 1.87 5.61 -7.06
N GLY A 152 2.76 6.26 -7.78
CA GLY A 152 2.62 7.68 -8.12
C GLY A 152 3.93 8.28 -8.59
N SER A 153 3.85 9.32 -9.39
CA SER A 153 5.01 10.07 -9.87
C SER A 153 5.74 10.79 -8.73
N SER A 154 6.96 11.24 -8.99
CA SER A 154 7.70 12.06 -8.01
C SER A 154 6.91 13.33 -7.67
N GLY A 155 6.88 13.70 -6.39
CA GLY A 155 6.15 14.89 -5.91
C GLY A 155 4.63 14.73 -5.77
N ALA A 156 4.02 13.61 -6.18
CA ALA A 156 2.57 13.39 -6.11
C ALA A 156 2.01 13.26 -4.67
N GLY A 157 2.88 13.03 -3.67
CA GLY A 157 2.49 12.94 -2.26
C GLY A 157 2.67 11.56 -1.61
N LYS A 158 3.27 10.58 -2.31
CA LYS A 158 3.53 9.22 -1.79
C LYS A 158 4.22 9.22 -0.44
N SER A 159 5.42 9.82 -0.37
CA SER A 159 6.24 9.83 0.84
C SER A 159 5.55 10.52 2.01
N PHE A 160 4.78 11.57 1.75
CA PHE A 160 3.95 12.22 2.75
C PHE A 160 2.89 11.26 3.32
N TYR A 161 2.18 10.57 2.44
CA TYR A 161 1.19 9.57 2.83
C TYR A 161 1.80 8.43 3.64
N VAL A 162 2.95 7.90 3.20
CA VAL A 162 3.67 6.84 3.93
C VAL A 162 4.10 7.31 5.32
N LYS A 163 4.60 8.54 5.44
CA LYS A 163 4.95 9.14 6.73
C LYS A 163 3.75 9.26 7.66
N LEU A 164 2.58 9.64 7.15
CA LEU A 164 1.33 9.63 7.92
C LEU A 164 0.94 8.23 8.38
N LEU A 165 1.04 7.22 7.51
CA LEU A 165 0.81 5.82 7.89
C LEU A 165 1.73 5.40 9.04
N ILE A 166 3.02 5.74 8.97
CA ILE A 166 4.01 5.42 10.01
C ILE A 166 3.62 6.06 11.35
N ILE A 167 3.23 7.33 11.37
CA ILE A 167 2.79 8.03 12.59
C ILE A 167 1.56 7.35 13.18
N ARG A 168 0.52 7.13 12.37
CA ARG A 168 -0.77 6.59 12.80
C ARG A 168 -0.65 5.16 13.29
N PHE A 169 0.12 4.33 12.63
CA PHE A 169 0.40 2.96 13.07
C PHE A 169 1.30 2.90 14.32
N ARG A 170 2.17 3.90 14.51
CA ARG A 170 2.94 4.02 15.75
C ARG A 170 2.04 4.25 16.96
N ILE A 171 0.98 5.04 16.81
CA ILE A 171 -0.03 5.28 17.85
C ILE A 171 -0.74 3.97 18.23
N LEU A 172 -1.05 3.14 17.24
CA LEU A 172 -1.64 1.80 17.47
C LEU A 172 -0.64 0.76 18.00
N GLY A 173 0.62 1.15 18.22
CA GLY A 173 1.65 0.27 18.76
C GLY A 173 2.22 -0.76 17.79
N ILE A 174 1.91 -0.64 16.49
CA ILE A 174 2.41 -1.52 15.43
C ILE A 174 3.92 -1.32 15.25
N GLU A 175 4.66 -2.42 15.17
CA GLU A 175 6.10 -2.39 14.86
C GLU A 175 6.33 -2.14 13.39
N GLN A 176 7.28 -1.24 13.05
CA GLN A 176 7.48 -0.77 11.69
C GLN A 176 8.95 -0.79 11.31
N TYR A 177 9.23 -1.43 10.20
CA TYR A 177 10.55 -1.62 9.62
C TYR A 177 10.58 -0.96 8.25
N ILE A 178 11.35 0.12 8.09
CA ILE A 178 11.37 0.96 6.89
C ILE A 178 12.74 0.83 6.22
N ILE A 179 12.78 0.50 4.94
CA ILE A 179 13.97 0.56 4.09
C ILE A 179 13.91 1.85 3.29
N ASP A 180 14.88 2.72 3.51
CA ASP A 180 14.94 4.11 3.06
C ASP A 180 16.15 4.35 2.13
N PRO A 181 15.99 4.14 0.82
CA PRO A 181 17.07 4.38 -0.14
C PRO A 181 17.34 5.85 -0.41
N ASP A 182 16.33 6.73 -0.24
CA ASP A 182 16.40 8.14 -0.63
C ASP A 182 16.50 9.10 0.57
N ARG A 183 16.70 8.56 1.79
CA ARG A 183 16.84 9.31 3.06
C ARG A 183 15.62 10.20 3.40
N GLU A 184 14.43 9.75 3.07
CA GLU A 184 13.22 10.51 3.29
C GLU A 184 12.64 10.39 4.71
N TYR A 185 12.92 9.28 5.42
CA TYR A 185 12.28 8.95 6.72
C TYR A 185 13.18 9.24 7.93
N SER A 186 14.43 9.65 7.73
CA SER A 186 15.40 9.86 8.80
C SER A 186 14.96 10.89 9.86
N LYS A 187 14.32 12.00 9.42
CA LYS A 187 13.82 13.05 10.33
C LYS A 187 12.62 12.53 11.13
N LEU A 188 11.65 11.90 10.46
CA LEU A 188 10.49 11.29 11.08
C LEU A 188 10.91 10.24 12.13
N CYS A 189 11.88 9.40 11.80
CA CYS A 189 12.41 8.39 12.71
C CYS A 189 12.90 9.01 14.03
N LYS A 190 13.66 10.11 13.95
CA LYS A 190 14.14 10.85 15.12
C LYS A 190 12.99 11.45 15.93
N ASN A 191 12.04 12.10 15.26
CA ASN A 191 10.88 12.74 15.90
C ASN A 191 9.98 11.72 16.63
N LEU A 192 9.94 10.47 16.15
CA LEU A 192 9.18 9.38 16.78
C LEU A 192 10.00 8.54 17.77
N ASN A 193 11.22 8.96 18.13
CA ASN A 193 12.16 8.21 18.97
C ASN A 193 12.42 6.80 18.43
N GLY A 194 12.50 6.66 17.11
CA GLY A 194 12.83 5.42 16.41
C GLY A 194 14.34 5.13 16.41
N THR A 195 14.71 3.96 15.91
CA THR A 195 16.11 3.59 15.69
C THR A 195 16.47 3.82 14.22
N LEU A 196 17.45 4.68 13.97
CA LEU A 196 17.99 4.94 12.65
C LEU A 196 19.26 4.13 12.45
N LEU A 197 19.25 3.19 11.51
CA LEU A 197 20.38 2.38 11.11
C LEU A 197 20.93 2.91 9.79
N LYS A 198 22.14 3.47 9.81
CA LYS A 198 22.79 3.97 8.60
C LYS A 198 23.86 2.99 8.16
N ILE A 199 23.83 2.56 6.89
CA ILE A 199 24.88 1.73 6.30
C ILE A 199 25.51 2.45 5.11
N GLY A 200 26.85 2.48 5.09
CA GLY A 200 27.60 3.15 4.02
C GLY A 200 29.01 3.47 4.45
N PRO A 201 29.80 4.10 3.58
CA PRO A 201 31.15 4.55 3.90
C PRO A 201 31.17 5.44 5.14
N GLY A 202 31.95 5.04 6.17
CA GLY A 202 32.06 5.82 7.42
C GLY A 202 30.95 5.58 8.44
N SER A 203 29.97 4.73 8.18
CA SER A 203 28.98 4.32 9.18
C SER A 203 29.56 3.32 10.19
N ASN A 204 28.99 3.31 11.39
CA ASN A 204 29.32 2.32 12.43
C ASN A 204 28.25 1.22 12.54
N THR A 205 27.44 1.06 11.50
CA THR A 205 26.37 0.05 11.42
C THR A 205 26.82 -1.07 10.49
N TYR A 206 26.89 -2.29 11.00
CA TYR A 206 27.35 -3.43 10.25
C TYR A 206 26.33 -4.57 10.34
N ILE A 207 26.14 -5.26 9.22
CA ILE A 207 25.29 -6.43 9.11
C ILE A 207 26.04 -7.50 8.31
N ASN A 208 26.26 -8.64 8.95
CA ASN A 208 26.89 -9.77 8.33
C ASN A 208 25.88 -10.60 7.55
N ILE A 209 26.10 -10.76 6.24
CA ILE A 209 25.20 -11.55 5.39
C ILE A 209 25.17 -13.03 5.80
N PHE A 210 26.23 -13.55 6.42
CA PHE A 210 26.31 -14.94 6.84
C PHE A 210 25.66 -15.24 8.20
N ASP A 211 25.11 -14.24 8.86
CA ASP A 211 24.42 -14.49 10.12
C ASP A 211 23.25 -15.46 9.94
N ILE A 212 23.24 -16.50 10.77
CA ILE A 212 22.06 -17.32 11.02
C ILE A 212 21.47 -16.84 12.34
N ARG A 213 20.23 -16.41 12.32
CA ARG A 213 19.51 -15.85 13.49
C ARG A 213 18.53 -16.87 13.99
N GLN A 214 18.34 -16.93 15.30
CA GLN A 214 17.35 -17.83 15.89
C GLN A 214 15.93 -17.57 15.37
N GLU A 215 15.64 -16.33 15.00
CA GLU A 215 14.38 -15.90 14.41
C GLU A 215 14.19 -16.31 12.94
N SER A 216 15.22 -16.88 12.28
CA SER A 216 15.16 -17.24 10.85
C SER A 216 14.21 -18.39 10.57
N LEU A 217 13.97 -19.27 11.54
CA LEU A 217 12.97 -20.33 11.47
C LEU A 217 11.86 -20.10 12.50
N GLU A 218 10.72 -20.72 12.25
CA GLU A 218 9.61 -20.79 13.21
C GLU A 218 9.87 -21.85 14.28
N ASP A 219 9.12 -21.80 15.38
CA ASP A 219 9.13 -22.85 16.39
C ASP A 219 8.79 -24.20 15.74
N ASN A 220 9.63 -25.21 15.98
CA ASN A 220 9.57 -26.57 15.42
C ASN A 220 9.92 -26.70 13.92
N GLU A 221 10.32 -25.65 13.20
CA GLU A 221 10.96 -25.78 11.91
C GLU A 221 12.45 -26.19 12.09
N GLN A 222 12.97 -26.93 11.11
CA GLN A 222 14.37 -27.36 11.06
C GLN A 222 15.00 -26.89 9.76
N GLY A 223 16.33 -26.85 9.74
CA GLY A 223 17.11 -26.56 8.55
C GLY A 223 17.52 -25.11 8.42
N TYR A 224 18.05 -24.51 9.46
CA TYR A 224 18.60 -23.14 9.44
C TYR A 224 19.56 -22.92 8.29
N LEU A 225 20.53 -23.81 8.11
CA LEU A 225 21.51 -23.69 7.02
C LEU A 225 20.87 -23.89 5.65
N ALA A 226 19.95 -24.85 5.53
CA ALA A 226 19.25 -25.12 4.28
C ALA A 226 18.39 -23.90 3.83
N THR A 227 17.81 -23.15 4.76
CA THR A 227 17.08 -21.93 4.44
C THR A 227 18.00 -20.72 4.19
N LYS A 228 19.19 -20.70 4.75
CA LYS A 228 20.17 -19.63 4.59
C LYS A 228 20.87 -19.66 3.24
N ILE A 229 21.23 -20.85 2.74
CA ILE A 229 21.96 -21.02 1.49
C ILE A 229 21.29 -20.33 0.30
N PRO A 230 19.99 -20.54 0.00
CA PRO A 230 19.33 -19.85 -1.11
C PRO A 230 19.35 -18.32 -0.98
N LYS A 231 19.28 -17.78 0.23
CA LYS A 231 19.37 -16.34 0.47
C LYS A 231 20.78 -15.83 0.15
N LEU A 232 21.83 -16.56 0.56
CA LEU A 232 23.21 -16.23 0.23
C LEU A 232 23.46 -16.26 -1.28
N ILE A 233 22.94 -17.28 -1.97
CA ILE A 233 23.03 -17.37 -3.43
C ILE A 233 22.33 -16.17 -4.08
N GLY A 234 21.17 -15.77 -3.60
CA GLY A 234 20.48 -14.57 -4.07
C GLY A 234 21.31 -13.31 -3.90
N PHE A 235 21.96 -13.14 -2.76
CA PHE A 235 22.86 -12.01 -2.51
C PHE A 235 24.10 -12.05 -3.41
N PHE A 236 24.73 -13.21 -3.58
CA PHE A 236 25.88 -13.35 -4.45
C PHE A 236 25.53 -13.14 -5.93
N ASN A 237 24.32 -13.50 -6.36
CA ASN A 237 23.83 -13.17 -7.68
C ASN A 237 23.72 -11.65 -7.92
N LEU A 238 23.43 -10.85 -6.88
CA LEU A 238 23.46 -9.39 -7.00
C LEU A 238 24.89 -8.87 -7.23
N ILE A 239 25.92 -9.53 -6.63
CA ILE A 239 27.34 -9.14 -6.74
C ILE A 239 27.94 -9.67 -8.04
N PHE A 240 27.73 -10.95 -8.33
CA PHE A 240 28.40 -11.63 -9.44
C PHE A 240 27.67 -11.43 -10.77
N GLY A 241 26.42 -11.00 -10.74
CA GLY A 241 25.55 -10.97 -11.90
C GLY A 241 24.98 -12.35 -12.20
N LYS A 242 24.59 -12.56 -13.44
CA LYS A 242 23.96 -13.82 -13.88
C LYS A 242 24.95 -14.98 -13.74
N ILE A 243 24.67 -15.94 -12.85
CA ILE A 243 25.45 -17.17 -12.68
C ILE A 243 24.66 -18.35 -13.23
N ASN A 244 25.37 -19.31 -13.84
CA ASN A 244 24.76 -20.52 -14.37
C ASN A 244 24.59 -21.58 -13.27
N GLU A 245 23.89 -22.69 -13.58
CA GLU A 245 23.61 -23.74 -12.58
C GLU A 245 24.88 -24.43 -12.06
N GLU A 246 25.91 -24.57 -12.87
CA GLU A 246 27.23 -25.14 -12.45
C GLU A 246 27.92 -24.21 -11.44
N GLU A 247 27.99 -22.94 -11.74
CA GLU A 247 28.55 -21.91 -10.85
C GLU A 247 27.77 -21.81 -9.53
N LYS A 248 26.45 -21.97 -9.59
CA LYS A 248 25.58 -22.00 -8.42
C LYS A 248 25.89 -23.20 -7.53
N ALA A 249 26.04 -24.38 -8.10
CA ALA A 249 26.41 -25.58 -7.37
C ALA A 249 27.76 -25.45 -6.68
N ILE A 250 28.76 -24.85 -7.36
CA ILE A 250 30.10 -24.58 -6.81
C ILE A 250 30.01 -23.58 -5.64
N LEU A 251 29.20 -22.50 -5.78
CA LEU A 251 28.99 -21.53 -4.71
C LEU A 251 28.31 -22.17 -3.49
N GLU A 252 27.31 -23.01 -3.70
CA GLU A 252 26.64 -23.74 -2.64
C GLU A 252 27.61 -24.65 -1.87
N GLU A 253 28.46 -25.42 -2.58
CA GLU A 253 29.48 -26.26 -1.98
C GLU A 253 30.43 -25.41 -1.12
N LYS A 254 30.93 -24.28 -1.64
CA LYS A 254 31.81 -23.39 -0.90
C LYS A 254 31.14 -22.73 0.30
N ILE A 255 29.87 -22.41 0.25
CA ILE A 255 29.10 -21.91 1.39
C ILE A 255 29.01 -22.99 2.47
N ILE A 256 28.70 -24.23 2.11
CA ILE A 256 28.62 -25.35 3.05
C ILE A 256 30.04 -25.60 3.70
N GLU A 257 31.09 -25.59 2.92
CA GLU A 257 32.46 -25.70 3.41
C GLU A 257 32.81 -24.59 4.41
N LEU A 258 32.40 -23.35 4.12
CA LEU A 258 32.61 -22.17 4.95
C LEU A 258 31.92 -22.35 6.34
N TYR A 259 30.67 -22.73 6.37
CA TYR A 259 29.96 -22.96 7.63
C TYR A 259 30.55 -24.16 8.40
N LYS A 260 30.97 -25.20 7.71
CA LYS A 260 31.62 -26.36 8.32
C LYS A 260 32.92 -25.98 9.06
N GLN A 261 33.68 -25.01 8.56
CA GLN A 261 34.86 -24.47 9.25
C GLN A 261 34.53 -23.79 10.59
N LYS A 262 33.29 -23.33 10.76
CA LYS A 262 32.74 -22.76 12.01
C LYS A 262 31.98 -23.81 12.83
N ASN A 263 32.11 -25.09 12.53
CA ASN A 263 31.38 -26.21 13.14
C ASN A 263 29.83 -25.98 13.07
N ILE A 264 29.35 -25.50 11.91
CA ILE A 264 27.94 -25.35 11.60
C ILE A 264 27.62 -26.27 10.43
N THR A 265 26.64 -27.15 10.60
CA THR A 265 26.22 -28.17 9.62
C THR A 265 24.72 -28.09 9.39
N PHE A 266 24.17 -28.99 8.57
CA PHE A 266 22.73 -29.13 8.40
C PHE A 266 21.99 -29.65 9.65
N ASP A 267 22.72 -30.19 10.64
CA ASP A 267 22.14 -30.49 11.95
C ASP A 267 22.03 -29.18 12.75
N ASP A 268 20.80 -28.75 13.02
CA ASP A 268 20.51 -27.51 13.74
C ASP A 268 21.10 -27.46 15.15
N LYS A 269 21.40 -28.62 15.76
CA LYS A 269 22.14 -28.71 17.04
C LYS A 269 23.50 -28.05 16.94
N SER A 270 24.13 -28.05 15.77
CA SER A 270 25.44 -27.40 15.52
C SER A 270 25.43 -25.89 15.73
N LEU A 271 24.25 -25.26 15.73
CA LEU A 271 24.08 -23.82 15.99
C LEU A 271 24.00 -23.49 17.49
N TYR A 272 24.00 -24.49 18.36
CA TYR A 272 24.00 -24.29 19.80
C TYR A 272 25.39 -24.56 20.38
N LYS A 273 25.76 -23.79 21.40
CA LYS A 273 26.99 -24.03 22.16
C LYS A 273 26.79 -25.19 23.12
N ASN A 274 27.89 -25.83 23.49
CA ASN A 274 27.88 -26.88 24.50
C ASN A 274 27.56 -26.36 25.95
N GLU A 275 27.46 -25.03 26.07
CA GLU A 275 27.09 -24.34 27.31
C GLU A 275 25.59 -24.09 27.36
N THR A 276 25.01 -24.24 28.53
CA THR A 276 23.62 -23.89 28.81
C THR A 276 23.55 -22.55 29.53
N ASP A 277 22.52 -21.77 29.22
CA ASP A 277 22.22 -20.55 29.95
C ASP A 277 21.91 -20.89 31.44
N LYS A 278 22.61 -20.21 32.37
CA LYS A 278 22.50 -20.48 33.82
C LYS A 278 21.12 -20.16 34.40
N ILE A 279 20.32 -19.34 33.72
CA ILE A 279 19.01 -18.89 34.21
C ILE A 279 17.90 -19.72 33.56
N THR A 280 17.95 -19.92 32.26
CA THR A 280 16.88 -20.56 31.49
C THR A 280 17.09 -22.06 31.30
N ILE A 281 18.27 -22.57 31.59
CA ILE A 281 18.70 -23.98 31.41
C ILE A 281 18.53 -24.45 29.95
N LYS A 282 18.52 -23.48 28.99
CA LYS A 282 18.42 -23.76 27.54
C LYS A 282 19.78 -23.69 26.86
N PRO A 283 20.01 -24.49 25.81
CA PRO A 283 21.22 -24.36 25.01
C PRO A 283 21.37 -22.93 24.45
N ILE A 284 22.59 -22.39 24.52
CA ILE A 284 22.89 -21.04 24.04
C ILE A 284 23.08 -21.10 22.53
N PHE A 285 22.29 -20.34 21.76
CA PHE A 285 22.46 -20.19 20.33
C PHE A 285 23.77 -19.44 20.01
N LYS A 286 24.50 -19.86 18.97
CA LYS A 286 25.72 -19.19 18.49
C LYS A 286 25.42 -17.73 18.15
N ASN A 287 26.31 -16.84 18.55
CA ASN A 287 26.15 -15.39 18.32
C ASN A 287 26.78 -14.95 16.98
N THR A 288 26.67 -13.68 16.65
CA THR A 288 27.19 -13.11 15.41
C THR A 288 28.69 -13.28 15.22
N ARG A 289 29.47 -13.36 16.31
CA ARG A 289 30.93 -13.58 16.24
C ARG A 289 31.31 -15.04 15.97
N ASP A 290 30.39 -15.97 16.19
CA ASP A 290 30.59 -17.38 15.88
C ASP A 290 30.31 -17.70 14.40
N MET A 291 29.75 -16.72 13.64
CA MET A 291 29.42 -16.84 12.21
C MET A 291 30.62 -16.49 11.32
N PRO A 292 30.70 -17.03 10.10
CA PRO A 292 31.72 -16.62 9.14
C PRO A 292 31.51 -15.18 8.65
N LYS A 293 32.57 -14.56 8.09
CA LYS A 293 32.50 -13.25 7.42
C LYS A 293 32.79 -13.39 5.92
N LEU A 294 32.59 -12.30 5.18
CA LEU A 294 32.91 -12.22 3.76
C LEU A 294 34.40 -12.50 3.49
N GLU A 295 35.28 -12.09 4.40
CA GLU A 295 36.72 -12.38 4.31
C GLU A 295 37.02 -13.89 4.41
N ASP A 296 36.34 -14.62 5.28
CA ASP A 296 36.46 -16.07 5.41
C ASP A 296 36.09 -16.75 4.07
N PHE A 297 34.97 -16.28 3.46
CA PHE A 297 34.53 -16.77 2.17
C PHE A 297 35.48 -16.39 1.04
N TYR A 298 35.97 -15.14 1.00
CA TYR A 298 36.96 -14.67 0.05
C TYR A 298 38.26 -15.51 0.08
N ASN A 299 38.73 -15.91 1.28
CA ASN A 299 39.94 -16.72 1.46
C ASN A 299 39.73 -18.18 1.01
N LEU A 300 38.50 -18.67 1.09
CA LEU A 300 38.12 -20.01 0.64
C LEU A 300 38.08 -20.09 -0.90
N LEU A 301 37.69 -19.00 -1.56
CA LEU A 301 37.68 -18.90 -3.02
C LEU A 301 39.10 -18.72 -3.61
N GLY A 302 39.25 -19.14 -4.87
CA GLY A 302 40.49 -18.93 -5.65
C GLY A 302 41.49 -20.07 -5.56
N LYS A 303 41.13 -21.17 -4.91
CA LYS A 303 41.90 -22.44 -5.01
C LYS A 303 41.67 -23.12 -6.36
N ASP A 304 40.45 -22.95 -6.95
CA ASP A 304 40.07 -23.47 -8.25
C ASP A 304 39.93 -22.33 -9.25
N GLU A 305 40.26 -22.57 -10.53
CA GLU A 305 40.12 -21.56 -11.59
C GLU A 305 38.71 -21.02 -11.73
N LYS A 306 37.71 -21.88 -11.58
CA LYS A 306 36.27 -21.53 -11.65
C LYS A 306 35.85 -20.52 -10.57
N THR A 307 36.54 -20.48 -9.42
CA THR A 307 36.21 -19.58 -8.30
C THR A 307 37.02 -18.28 -8.32
N LYS A 308 38.01 -18.13 -9.18
CA LYS A 308 38.81 -16.90 -9.29
C LYS A 308 38.01 -15.67 -9.65
N ILE A 309 37.04 -15.81 -10.55
CA ILE A 309 36.19 -14.69 -10.98
C ILE A 309 35.34 -14.17 -9.82
N PHE A 310 34.78 -15.07 -8.99
CA PHE A 310 34.01 -14.69 -7.81
C PHE A 310 34.89 -14.00 -6.78
N LYS A 311 36.09 -14.50 -6.56
CA LYS A 311 37.08 -13.87 -5.68
C LYS A 311 37.41 -12.45 -6.13
N THR A 312 37.61 -12.22 -7.42
CA THR A 312 37.92 -10.88 -7.97
C THR A 312 36.75 -9.92 -7.73
N LYS A 313 35.51 -10.35 -7.98
CA LYS A 313 34.30 -9.53 -7.77
C LYS A 313 34.02 -9.22 -6.29
N LEU A 314 34.56 -9.98 -5.34
CA LEU A 314 34.45 -9.73 -3.91
C LEU A 314 35.50 -8.74 -3.37
N ILE A 315 36.51 -8.37 -4.13
CA ILE A 315 37.59 -7.44 -3.69
C ILE A 315 37.00 -6.14 -3.13
N PRO A 316 36.03 -5.46 -3.78
CA PRO A 316 35.44 -4.24 -3.26
C PRO A 316 34.80 -4.41 -1.88
N PHE A 317 34.24 -5.57 -1.60
CA PHE A 317 33.53 -5.89 -0.35
C PHE A 317 34.48 -6.32 0.80
N VAL A 318 35.67 -6.80 0.51
CA VAL A 318 36.60 -7.28 1.52
C VAL A 318 37.74 -6.28 1.74
N LYS A 319 38.29 -5.71 0.68
CA LYS A 319 39.46 -4.85 0.71
C LYS A 319 39.26 -3.44 0.16
N GLY A 320 38.08 -3.16 -0.41
CA GLY A 320 37.75 -1.91 -1.11
C GLY A 320 36.74 -1.02 -0.38
N SER A 321 36.02 -0.23 -1.17
CA SER A 321 35.06 0.79 -0.70
C SER A 321 33.87 0.24 0.05
N LEU A 322 33.53 -1.03 -0.15
CA LEU A 322 32.39 -1.72 0.45
C LEU A 322 32.79 -2.62 1.63
N LYS A 323 33.98 -2.42 2.23
CA LYS A 323 34.52 -3.24 3.32
C LYS A 323 33.63 -3.31 4.57
N PHE A 324 32.71 -2.35 4.75
CA PHE A 324 31.75 -2.36 5.86
C PHE A 324 30.75 -3.53 5.78
N PHE A 325 30.60 -4.21 4.64
CA PHE A 325 29.90 -5.49 4.54
C PHE A 325 30.68 -6.68 5.11
N ASN A 326 31.97 -6.52 5.40
CA ASN A 326 32.85 -7.55 5.92
C ASN A 326 33.00 -7.48 7.45
N GLU A 327 32.05 -6.95 8.16
CA GLU A 327 32.08 -6.81 9.62
C GLU A 327 31.00 -7.68 10.29
N TYR A 328 31.20 -7.98 11.58
CA TYR A 328 30.16 -8.66 12.36
C TYR A 328 28.98 -7.75 12.64
N THR A 329 27.79 -8.30 12.61
CA THR A 329 26.59 -7.54 12.93
C THR A 329 26.65 -6.94 14.34
N ASN A 330 26.43 -5.64 14.43
CA ASN A 330 26.42 -4.86 15.67
C ASN A 330 25.11 -4.13 15.95
N VAL A 331 24.09 -4.34 15.12
CA VAL A 331 22.79 -3.65 15.25
C VAL A 331 21.89 -4.29 16.30
N LYS A 332 21.21 -3.42 17.07
CA LYS A 332 20.17 -3.84 18.00
C LYS A 332 18.81 -3.41 17.47
N ILE A 333 17.93 -4.38 17.22
CA ILE A 333 16.60 -4.15 16.66
C ILE A 333 15.57 -4.35 17.78
N ASN A 334 15.47 -3.39 18.69
CA ASN A 334 14.59 -3.48 19.87
C ASN A 334 13.52 -2.37 19.91
N ASN A 335 13.48 -1.49 18.89
CA ASN A 335 12.53 -0.40 18.83
C ASN A 335 11.31 -0.78 17.96
N LYS A 336 10.18 -0.12 18.19
CA LYS A 336 8.96 -0.30 17.39
C LYS A 336 9.03 0.40 16.04
N ILE A 337 9.93 1.38 15.84
CA ILE A 337 10.20 2.00 14.55
C ILE A 337 11.68 1.87 14.27
N ILE A 338 12.02 1.26 13.16
CA ILE A 338 13.40 1.09 12.71
C ILE A 338 13.47 1.51 11.25
N VAL A 339 14.33 2.49 10.97
CA VAL A 339 14.60 2.97 9.62
C VAL A 339 16.00 2.59 9.22
N ALA A 340 16.13 1.89 8.11
CA ALA A 340 17.39 1.57 7.47
C ALA A 340 17.69 2.61 6.39
N ASP A 341 18.49 3.62 6.72
CA ASP A 341 18.99 4.62 5.77
C ASP A 341 20.18 4.05 5.02
N ILE A 342 19.98 3.76 3.75
CA ILE A 342 20.96 3.14 2.86
C ILE A 342 21.41 4.08 1.73
N TYR A 343 21.05 5.36 1.80
CA TYR A 343 21.38 6.38 0.80
C TYR A 343 22.87 6.48 0.47
N GLU A 344 23.73 6.38 1.48
CA GLU A 344 25.19 6.51 1.31
C GLU A 344 25.85 5.36 0.54
N LEU A 345 25.11 4.28 0.25
CA LEU A 345 25.61 3.19 -0.60
C LEU A 345 25.78 3.62 -2.07
N GLY A 346 25.03 4.65 -2.50
CA GLY A 346 24.96 5.08 -3.90
C GLY A 346 24.16 4.12 -4.78
N GLU A 347 23.70 4.62 -5.93
CA GLU A 347 22.75 3.95 -6.85
C GLU A 347 23.11 2.48 -7.14
N GLU A 348 24.39 2.21 -7.45
CA GLU A 348 24.82 0.88 -7.85
C GLU A 348 24.78 -0.14 -6.71
N ASN A 349 24.92 0.32 -5.44
CA ASN A 349 25.10 -0.56 -4.29
C ASN A 349 23.87 -0.62 -3.38
N ILE A 350 22.87 0.27 -3.57
CA ILE A 350 21.63 0.32 -2.79
C ILE A 350 20.96 -1.06 -2.72
N LYS A 351 20.93 -1.82 -3.81
CA LYS A 351 20.33 -3.16 -3.87
C LYS A 351 20.91 -4.14 -2.83
N TYR A 352 22.20 -4.03 -2.51
CA TYR A 352 22.81 -4.88 -1.49
C TYR A 352 22.30 -4.55 -0.09
N GLY A 353 22.22 -3.26 0.23
CA GLY A 353 21.66 -2.79 1.50
C GLY A 353 20.17 -3.13 1.64
N MET A 354 19.39 -2.91 0.58
CA MET A 354 17.96 -3.27 0.56
C MET A 354 17.76 -4.76 0.85
N TYR A 355 18.54 -5.62 0.19
CA TYR A 355 18.44 -7.06 0.40
C TYR A 355 18.75 -7.47 1.83
N LEU A 356 19.90 -6.98 2.37
CA LEU A 356 20.34 -7.28 3.74
C LEU A 356 19.32 -6.85 4.80
N PHE A 357 18.80 -5.62 4.71
CA PHE A 357 17.80 -5.14 5.65
C PHE A 357 16.47 -5.85 5.49
N THR A 358 16.08 -6.21 4.27
CA THR A 358 14.87 -6.99 4.04
C THR A 358 14.97 -8.37 4.71
N GLU A 359 16.12 -9.06 4.60
CA GLU A 359 16.33 -10.33 5.29
C GLU A 359 16.29 -10.16 6.81
N LEU A 360 16.99 -9.14 7.32
CA LEU A 360 17.03 -8.84 8.75
C LEU A 360 15.65 -8.55 9.34
N PHE A 361 14.88 -7.71 8.66
CA PHE A 361 13.54 -7.34 9.09
C PHE A 361 12.55 -8.49 8.93
N TRP A 362 12.70 -9.31 7.89
CA TRP A 362 11.90 -10.50 7.70
C TRP A 362 12.07 -11.51 8.85
N ASP A 363 13.30 -11.74 9.29
CA ASP A 363 13.57 -12.60 10.43
C ASP A 363 12.89 -12.05 11.71
N LYS A 364 12.93 -10.73 11.94
CA LYS A 364 12.20 -10.08 13.04
C LYS A 364 10.69 -10.23 12.95
N ILE A 365 10.13 -10.10 11.75
CA ILE A 365 8.68 -10.24 11.54
C ILE A 365 8.22 -11.66 11.90
N LYS A 366 9.01 -12.68 11.62
CA LYS A 366 8.66 -14.07 11.93
C LYS A 366 8.63 -14.39 13.42
N LYS A 367 9.37 -13.66 14.25
CA LYS A 367 9.61 -13.98 15.66
C LYS A 367 8.33 -14.07 16.51
N ASP A 368 7.36 -13.20 16.32
CA ASP A 368 6.13 -13.16 17.12
C ASP A 368 4.92 -12.90 16.24
N ARG A 369 4.01 -13.86 16.19
CA ARG A 369 2.80 -13.80 15.34
C ARG A 369 1.68 -12.92 15.93
N LYS A 370 1.73 -12.61 17.23
CA LYS A 370 0.68 -11.86 17.92
C LYS A 370 0.81 -10.36 17.74
N ILE A 371 2.04 -9.88 17.52
CA ILE A 371 2.32 -8.47 17.34
C ILE A 371 2.06 -8.07 15.89
N LYS A 372 1.26 -7.03 15.70
CA LYS A 372 1.05 -6.42 14.36
C LYS A 372 2.34 -5.70 13.92
N LYS A 373 2.76 -5.93 12.67
CA LYS A 373 4.02 -5.41 12.12
C LYS A 373 3.84 -4.93 10.69
N ALA A 374 4.70 -4.02 10.24
CA ALA A 374 4.76 -3.58 8.85
C ALA A 374 6.20 -3.47 8.38
N ILE A 375 6.47 -3.92 7.16
CA ILE A 375 7.71 -3.67 6.42
C ILE A 375 7.42 -2.75 5.24
N TYR A 376 8.13 -1.64 5.17
CA TYR A 376 8.03 -0.66 4.09
C TYR A 376 9.24 -0.81 3.18
N LEU A 377 8.98 -1.12 1.92
CA LEU A 377 9.99 -1.25 0.87
C LEU A 377 9.82 -0.08 -0.09
N ASP A 378 10.54 0.99 0.17
CA ASP A 378 10.56 2.14 -0.74
C ASP A 378 11.43 1.81 -1.96
N GLU A 379 11.00 2.30 -3.12
CA GLU A 379 11.59 1.97 -4.43
C GLU A 379 11.79 0.45 -4.64
N ILE A 380 10.72 -0.32 -4.36
CA ILE A 380 10.73 -1.80 -4.39
C ILE A 380 11.21 -2.37 -5.73
N TRP A 381 11.04 -1.64 -6.84
CA TRP A 381 11.49 -2.03 -8.17
C TRP A 381 13.00 -2.38 -8.20
N ARG A 382 13.81 -1.77 -7.34
CA ARG A 382 15.24 -2.07 -7.21
C ARG A 382 15.51 -3.53 -6.78
N LEU A 383 14.55 -4.18 -6.14
CA LEU A 383 14.63 -5.58 -5.70
C LEU A 383 13.92 -6.57 -6.63
N ILE A 384 13.01 -6.11 -7.49
CA ILE A 384 12.20 -6.98 -8.34
C ILE A 384 12.24 -6.60 -9.83
N GLY A 385 12.91 -5.50 -10.18
CA GLY A 385 13.07 -5.01 -11.54
C GLY A 385 14.33 -5.52 -12.24
N VAL A 386 14.69 -4.86 -13.35
CA VAL A 386 15.83 -5.22 -14.22
C VAL A 386 17.17 -5.32 -13.49
N THR A 387 17.37 -4.49 -12.47
CA THR A 387 18.62 -4.43 -11.68
C THR A 387 18.76 -5.58 -10.68
N SER A 388 17.72 -6.39 -10.52
CA SER A 388 17.64 -7.50 -9.58
C SER A 388 17.84 -8.86 -10.28
N ASN A 389 17.61 -9.92 -9.54
CA ASN A 389 17.64 -11.30 -10.04
C ASN A 389 16.44 -12.09 -9.55
N LYS A 390 16.23 -13.28 -10.14
CA LYS A 390 15.08 -14.14 -9.88
C LYS A 390 15.00 -14.60 -8.41
N GLU A 391 16.12 -14.89 -7.79
CA GLU A 391 16.18 -15.36 -6.41
C GLU A 391 15.74 -14.27 -5.43
N VAL A 392 16.22 -13.05 -5.62
CA VAL A 392 15.82 -11.89 -4.81
C VAL A 392 14.35 -11.56 -5.02
N ALA A 393 13.88 -11.50 -6.27
CA ALA A 393 12.48 -11.22 -6.59
C ALA A 393 11.56 -12.30 -6.00
N SER A 394 11.95 -13.57 -6.08
CA SER A 394 11.22 -14.69 -5.45
C SER A 394 11.18 -14.57 -3.93
N PHE A 395 12.24 -14.11 -3.29
CA PHE A 395 12.26 -13.86 -1.85
C PHE A 395 11.29 -12.76 -1.45
N ILE A 396 11.29 -11.63 -2.15
CA ILE A 396 10.35 -10.53 -1.92
C ILE A 396 8.90 -10.97 -2.14
N TYR A 397 8.64 -11.68 -3.25
CA TYR A 397 7.33 -12.25 -3.51
C TYR A 397 6.85 -13.16 -2.36
N LYS A 398 7.73 -14.05 -1.86
CA LYS A 398 7.42 -14.94 -0.73
C LYS A 398 7.03 -14.14 0.52
N ILE A 399 7.68 -13.02 0.79
CA ILE A 399 7.32 -12.12 1.89
C ILE A 399 5.86 -11.67 1.74
N PHE A 400 5.50 -11.02 0.62
CA PHE A 400 4.15 -10.50 0.40
C PHE A 400 3.08 -11.59 0.46
N LYS A 401 3.38 -12.80 -0.01
CA LYS A 401 2.48 -13.95 0.04
C LYS A 401 2.26 -14.48 1.46
N THR A 402 3.26 -14.42 2.32
CA THR A 402 3.24 -15.15 3.60
C THR A 402 3.20 -14.25 4.84
N ILE A 403 3.52 -12.97 4.73
CA ILE A 403 3.68 -12.03 5.86
C ILE A 403 2.43 -11.94 6.76
N ARG A 404 1.24 -12.15 6.18
CA ARG A 404 -0.02 -12.22 6.94
C ARG A 404 0.00 -13.26 8.05
N LYS A 405 0.66 -14.42 7.82
CA LYS A 405 0.77 -15.50 8.81
C LYS A 405 1.52 -15.08 10.09
N TYR A 406 2.29 -14.02 10.00
CA TYR A 406 3.12 -13.48 11.10
C TYR A 406 2.56 -12.17 11.68
N GLY A 407 1.28 -11.88 11.41
CA GLY A 407 0.67 -10.61 11.84
C GLY A 407 1.25 -9.39 11.12
N GLY A 408 1.93 -9.61 10.00
CA GLY A 408 2.64 -8.58 9.27
C GLY A 408 1.90 -8.03 8.05
N SER A 409 2.39 -6.90 7.56
CA SER A 409 1.98 -6.22 6.34
C SER A 409 3.19 -5.79 5.53
N GLY A 410 3.19 -6.09 4.23
CA GLY A 410 4.13 -5.53 3.27
C GLY A 410 3.58 -4.24 2.66
N VAL A 411 4.38 -3.19 2.65
CA VAL A 411 4.07 -1.92 1.99
C VAL A 411 5.08 -1.72 0.87
N ALA A 412 4.62 -1.92 -0.37
CA ALA A 412 5.40 -1.72 -1.58
C ALA A 412 5.19 -0.30 -2.09
N ILE A 413 6.26 0.46 -2.25
CA ILE A 413 6.20 1.84 -2.72
C ILE A 413 7.06 1.94 -3.96
N THR A 414 6.55 2.54 -5.02
CA THR A 414 7.32 2.75 -6.26
C THR A 414 6.80 3.94 -7.06
N GLN A 415 7.70 4.60 -7.75
CA GLN A 415 7.40 5.54 -8.82
C GLN A 415 7.66 4.93 -10.21
N ASP A 416 8.50 3.91 -10.28
CA ASP A 416 8.82 3.23 -11.52
C ASP A 416 7.98 1.98 -11.70
N ILE A 417 7.00 2.07 -12.60
CA ILE A 417 6.06 0.99 -12.90
C ILE A 417 6.62 0.05 -13.96
N TYR A 418 7.38 0.57 -14.91
CA TYR A 418 8.01 -0.25 -15.94
C TYR A 418 8.99 -1.24 -15.34
N ASP A 419 9.87 -0.76 -14.46
CA ASP A 419 10.86 -1.61 -13.82
C ASP A 419 10.20 -2.63 -12.86
N LEU A 420 9.10 -2.24 -12.20
CA LEU A 420 8.33 -3.16 -11.35
C LEU A 420 7.83 -4.39 -12.12
N PHE A 421 7.48 -4.23 -13.40
CA PHE A 421 6.94 -5.31 -14.24
C PHE A 421 7.95 -5.84 -15.27
N SER A 422 9.23 -5.51 -15.17
CA SER A 422 10.24 -5.85 -16.17
C SER A 422 10.78 -7.28 -16.05
N LEU A 423 10.91 -7.80 -14.82
CA LEU A 423 11.51 -9.11 -14.57
C LEU A 423 10.49 -10.23 -14.79
N GLU A 424 10.89 -11.29 -15.54
CA GLU A 424 10.05 -12.47 -15.85
C GLU A 424 8.67 -12.09 -16.39
N ASN A 425 8.61 -11.17 -17.33
CA ASN A 425 7.38 -10.65 -17.94
C ASN A 425 6.36 -10.12 -16.90
N GLY A 426 6.86 -9.47 -15.86
CA GLY A 426 6.05 -8.87 -14.81
C GLY A 426 5.48 -9.82 -13.76
N ALA A 427 5.86 -11.10 -13.78
CA ALA A 427 5.27 -12.09 -12.88
C ALA A 427 5.38 -11.73 -11.40
N TYR A 428 6.52 -11.19 -10.97
CA TYR A 428 6.74 -10.81 -9.58
C TYR A 428 5.98 -9.54 -9.18
N GLY A 429 6.02 -8.49 -10.01
CA GLY A 429 5.25 -7.28 -9.80
C GLY A 429 3.75 -7.55 -9.73
N LYS A 430 3.22 -8.31 -10.70
CA LYS A 430 1.82 -8.77 -10.72
C LYS A 430 1.46 -9.55 -9.46
N SER A 431 2.35 -10.42 -9.01
CA SER A 431 2.10 -11.22 -7.81
C SER A 431 2.05 -10.35 -6.54
N ILE A 432 2.92 -9.35 -6.39
CA ILE A 432 2.89 -8.41 -5.27
C ILE A 432 1.59 -7.60 -5.30
N LEU A 433 1.21 -7.10 -6.48
CA LEU A 433 -0.03 -6.37 -6.68
C LEU A 433 -1.27 -7.19 -6.30
N ASN A 434 -1.31 -8.46 -6.71
CA ASN A 434 -2.42 -9.38 -6.40
C ASN A 434 -2.44 -9.82 -4.92
N ASN A 435 -1.29 -9.83 -4.25
CA ASN A 435 -1.19 -10.10 -2.81
C ASN A 435 -1.31 -8.84 -1.95
N SER A 436 -1.74 -7.72 -2.51
CA SER A 436 -1.99 -6.47 -1.80
C SER A 436 -3.46 -6.10 -1.88
N GLU A 437 -4.16 -6.16 -0.76
CA GLU A 437 -5.58 -5.85 -0.66
C GLU A 437 -5.88 -4.37 -0.88
N ILE A 438 -4.93 -3.52 -0.46
CA ILE A 438 -5.03 -2.08 -0.64
C ILE A 438 -4.05 -1.64 -1.72
N LYS A 439 -4.55 -0.87 -2.69
CA LYS A 439 -3.74 -0.24 -3.73
C LYS A 439 -4.04 1.26 -3.73
N THR A 440 -3.01 2.06 -3.68
CA THR A 440 -3.15 3.53 -3.65
C THR A 440 -2.44 4.12 -4.86
N PHE A 441 -3.18 4.79 -5.71
CA PHE A 441 -2.69 5.42 -6.93
C PHE A 441 -2.74 6.94 -6.74
N PHE A 442 -1.59 7.56 -6.63
CA PHE A 442 -1.42 9.00 -6.77
C PHE A 442 -1.33 9.37 -8.24
N SER A 443 -1.20 10.66 -8.56
CA SER A 443 -1.04 11.11 -9.95
C SER A 443 0.08 10.36 -10.66
N LEU A 444 -0.20 9.87 -11.86
CA LEU A 444 0.69 9.12 -12.73
C LEU A 444 0.63 9.65 -14.15
N GLU A 445 1.69 9.43 -14.90
CA GLU A 445 1.74 9.69 -16.32
C GLU A 445 0.94 8.65 -17.12
N GLU A 446 0.48 9.03 -18.32
CA GLU A 446 -0.44 8.24 -19.13
C GLU A 446 0.08 6.84 -19.45
N ASP A 447 1.37 6.71 -19.78
CA ASP A 447 1.96 5.40 -20.11
C ASP A 447 2.01 4.47 -18.90
N ASN A 448 2.31 5.01 -17.73
CA ASN A 448 2.27 4.28 -16.46
C ASN A 448 0.85 3.81 -16.12
N ILE A 449 -0.17 4.65 -16.39
CA ILE A 449 -1.58 4.31 -16.18
C ILE A 449 -2.02 3.19 -17.14
N LYS A 450 -1.60 3.23 -18.41
CA LYS A 450 -1.89 2.17 -19.39
C LYS A 450 -1.30 0.85 -18.93
N LEU A 451 -0.02 0.84 -18.54
CA LEU A 451 0.66 -0.37 -18.06
C LEU A 451 -0.01 -0.93 -16.80
N LEU A 452 -0.34 -0.09 -15.82
CA LEU A 452 -1.10 -0.53 -14.64
C LEU A 452 -2.47 -1.07 -14.98
N GLY A 453 -3.15 -0.49 -15.97
CA GLY A 453 -4.45 -0.95 -16.45
C GLY A 453 -4.43 -2.39 -16.98
N GLU A 454 -3.29 -2.88 -17.48
CA GLU A 454 -3.12 -4.28 -17.89
C GLU A 454 -3.10 -5.27 -16.72
N TYR A 455 -2.73 -4.80 -15.54
CA TYR A 455 -2.57 -5.61 -14.32
C TYR A 455 -3.63 -5.32 -13.25
N THR A 456 -4.43 -4.27 -13.44
CA THR A 456 -5.50 -3.85 -12.52
C THR A 456 -6.79 -3.61 -13.30
N ASN A 457 -7.93 -3.78 -12.65
CA ASN A 457 -9.23 -3.54 -13.28
C ASN A 457 -9.61 -2.04 -13.25
N LEU A 458 -8.71 -1.17 -13.79
CA LEU A 458 -8.98 0.27 -13.93
C LEU A 458 -9.98 0.51 -15.04
N SER A 459 -11.11 1.16 -14.73
CA SER A 459 -12.04 1.69 -15.72
C SER A 459 -11.43 2.89 -16.45
N GLU A 460 -11.94 3.21 -17.64
CA GLU A 460 -11.48 4.38 -18.41
C GLU A 460 -11.65 5.70 -17.62
N LYS A 461 -12.74 5.80 -16.84
CA LYS A 461 -12.95 6.96 -15.97
C LYS A 461 -11.87 7.07 -14.90
N GLU A 462 -11.52 5.98 -14.22
CA GLU A 462 -10.48 5.96 -13.19
C GLU A 462 -9.10 6.28 -13.75
N LYS A 463 -8.79 5.86 -14.97
CA LYS A 463 -7.55 6.23 -15.66
C LYS A 463 -7.44 7.75 -15.84
N ILE A 464 -8.55 8.38 -16.26
CA ILE A 464 -8.63 9.85 -16.42
C ILE A 464 -8.51 10.52 -15.05
N GLU A 465 -9.17 9.99 -14.03
CA GLU A 465 -9.11 10.51 -12.66
C GLU A 465 -7.69 10.47 -12.10
N ILE A 466 -6.97 9.33 -12.20
CA ILE A 466 -5.58 9.19 -11.74
C ILE A 466 -4.67 10.25 -12.39
N ARG A 467 -4.85 10.51 -13.68
CA ARG A 467 -4.08 11.53 -14.41
C ARG A 467 -4.33 12.95 -13.88
N SER A 468 -5.56 13.23 -13.44
CA SER A 468 -6.00 14.56 -13.01
C SER A 468 -5.82 14.84 -11.51
N LEU A 469 -5.39 13.85 -10.73
CA LEU A 469 -5.20 13.97 -9.28
C LEU A 469 -4.22 15.08 -8.93
N LYS A 470 -4.59 15.88 -7.95
CA LYS A 470 -3.70 16.89 -7.37
C LYS A 470 -2.79 16.26 -6.32
N ARG A 471 -1.74 17.00 -5.95
CA ARG A 471 -0.84 16.58 -4.86
C ARG A 471 -1.62 16.29 -3.58
N GLY A 472 -1.47 15.07 -3.05
CA GLY A 472 -2.17 14.61 -1.85
C GLY A 472 -3.57 14.05 -2.11
N GLU A 473 -4.00 13.95 -3.36
CA GLU A 473 -5.17 13.20 -3.76
C GLU A 473 -4.76 11.84 -4.31
N CYS A 474 -5.56 10.81 -4.06
CA CYS A 474 -5.30 9.46 -4.56
C CYS A 474 -6.60 8.70 -4.84
N LEU A 475 -6.54 7.78 -5.77
CA LEU A 475 -7.52 6.72 -5.94
C LEU A 475 -7.07 5.53 -5.11
N MET A 476 -7.91 5.06 -4.20
CA MET A 476 -7.65 3.89 -3.37
C MET A 476 -8.56 2.75 -3.75
N PHE A 477 -7.98 1.59 -4.00
CA PHE A 477 -8.68 0.32 -4.04
C PHE A 477 -8.53 -0.31 -2.66
N VAL A 478 -9.64 -0.56 -1.99
CA VAL A 478 -9.69 -1.17 -0.66
C VAL A 478 -10.66 -2.33 -0.74
N ALA A 479 -10.14 -3.54 -0.86
CA ALA A 479 -10.89 -4.72 -1.29
C ALA A 479 -11.64 -4.44 -2.61
N ASP A 480 -12.95 -4.58 -2.63
CA ASP A 480 -13.78 -4.35 -3.82
C ASP A 480 -14.26 -2.89 -3.97
N ASN A 481 -13.87 -2.00 -3.04
CA ASN A 481 -14.28 -0.59 -3.07
C ASN A 481 -13.19 0.28 -3.70
N HIS A 482 -13.58 1.14 -4.63
CA HIS A 482 -12.75 2.16 -5.24
C HIS A 482 -13.17 3.53 -4.73
N ILE A 483 -12.25 4.29 -4.14
CA ILE A 483 -12.57 5.56 -3.49
C ILE A 483 -11.51 6.62 -3.81
N LEU A 484 -11.97 7.77 -4.30
CA LEU A 484 -11.13 8.94 -4.45
C LEU A 484 -11.00 9.64 -3.10
N THR A 485 -9.78 9.74 -2.62
CA THR A 485 -9.48 10.22 -1.26
C THR A 485 -8.50 11.39 -1.33
N LYS A 486 -8.80 12.45 -0.61
CA LYS A 486 -7.86 13.52 -0.28
C LYS A 486 -7.22 13.18 1.05
N ILE A 487 -5.90 13.01 1.03
CA ILE A 487 -5.12 12.71 2.23
C ILE A 487 -5.11 13.94 3.15
N GLU A 488 -5.48 13.75 4.41
CA GLU A 488 -5.52 14.83 5.39
C GLU A 488 -4.65 14.52 6.61
N CYS A 489 -4.05 15.55 7.16
CA CYS A 489 -3.23 15.47 8.36
C CYS A 489 -3.57 16.58 9.35
N SER A 490 -3.33 16.34 10.62
CA SER A 490 -3.36 17.37 11.67
C SER A 490 -2.11 18.26 11.61
N LYS A 491 -2.14 19.40 12.30
CA LYS A 491 -0.96 20.27 12.43
C LYS A 491 0.20 19.56 13.13
N ASP A 492 -0.10 18.74 14.13
CA ASP A 492 0.92 18.01 14.90
C ASP A 492 1.58 16.93 14.05
N GLU A 493 0.81 16.16 13.25
CA GLU A 493 1.35 15.20 12.30
C GLU A 493 2.26 15.89 11.27
N LYS A 494 1.84 17.06 10.77
CA LYS A 494 2.65 17.84 9.82
C LYS A 494 3.98 18.28 10.44
N ASN A 495 3.98 18.77 11.67
CA ASN A 495 5.19 19.15 12.39
C ASN A 495 6.15 17.96 12.62
N LEU A 496 5.62 16.75 12.81
CA LEU A 496 6.44 15.54 12.94
C LEU A 496 7.09 15.13 11.62
N ILE A 497 6.44 15.42 10.49
CA ILE A 497 6.91 15.05 9.13
C ILE A 497 7.96 16.06 8.63
N GLU A 498 7.70 17.36 8.82
CA GLU A 498 8.56 18.47 8.42
C GLU A 498 9.71 18.72 9.40
#